data_6e64bf814c07d8333cfa149e07da2dd7
#
_entry.id   6e64bf814c07d8333cfa149e07da2dd7
#
_cell.length_a   1.000
_cell.length_b   1.000
_cell.length_c   1.000
_cell.angle_alpha   90.00
_cell.angle_beta   90.00
_cell.angle_gamma   90.00
#
_symmetry.space_group_name_H-M   'P 1'
#
loop_
_entity.id
_entity.type
_entity.pdbx_description
1 polymer ?
#
loop_
_entity_poly.entity_id
_entity_poly.type
_entity_poly.pdbx_seq_one_letter_code
_entity_poly.pdbx_strand_id
1 'polypeptide(L)'
;MYKSRFFKLISCLIITTSHVSCRFYEENEKNSVGTKEKKEELSVINEKKFNFLPAATTNQIITHEGYVLSYSEKDEQAEWVAYELKKSELNYNRNEFKRPFFIEDPKVKTGSADWKNYRRSGFDKGHLCPAGDRKFSRESFNETFYTSNISPQRHDFNEGVWNRLEQKVRYWAAKYDGIYVVTGGILDENLKTIGQEDVSIPNYFYKVLLDYDNGSYKMIAFLVPHEDSERPLYEFVVTVDEVEKRTGIDFFPDLNDKTETILEKNSDYKSWSFK
;
A
#
# COMPACT_ATOMS: atom_id res chain seq x y z
N MET A 1 32.58 -56.65 24.30
CA MET A 1 33.76 -57.31 23.68
C MET A 1 34.44 -56.29 22.79
N TYR A 2 35.60 -55.93 23.24
CA TYR A 2 36.92 -55.79 22.65
C TYR A 2 37.08 -54.64 21.66
N LYS A 3 37.74 -53.58 22.12
CA LYS A 3 39.16 -53.20 22.13
C LYS A 3 39.62 -52.65 20.79
N SER A 4 40.08 -51.38 20.78
CA SER A 4 41.41 -50.85 21.17
C SER A 4 42.33 -50.84 19.93
N ARG A 5 43.07 -49.87 19.59
CA ARG A 5 44.16 -49.03 20.16
C ARG A 5 44.84 -48.28 18.99
N PHE A 6 45.17 -47.01 19.19
CA PHE A 6 46.52 -46.43 19.40
C PHE A 6 47.53 -46.48 18.23
N PHE A 7 48.13 -45.36 17.83
CA PHE A 7 49.51 -44.86 18.05
C PHE A 7 49.75 -43.70 17.04
N LYS A 8 50.02 -42.48 17.42
CA LYS A 8 51.30 -41.81 17.81
C LYS A 8 52.40 -41.97 16.76
N LEU A 9 53.06 -41.00 16.28
CA LEU A 9 54.05 -40.08 16.77
C LEU A 9 54.85 -39.39 15.61
N ILE A 10 55.16 -38.14 15.79
CA ILE A 10 56.48 -37.46 15.83
C ILE A 10 57.20 -37.18 14.48
N SER A 11 57.30 -35.89 14.20
CA SER A 11 58.47 -34.98 14.39
C SER A 11 59.46 -34.85 13.23
N CYS A 12 59.82 -33.70 12.91
CA CYS A 12 61.08 -32.91 12.86
C CYS A 12 61.09 -31.99 11.67
N LEU A 13 61.06 -30.72 11.87
CA LEU A 13 62.08 -29.70 11.96
C LEU A 13 63.24 -29.83 10.94
N ILE A 14 63.32 -28.90 10.00
CA ILE A 14 64.60 -28.30 9.58
C ILE A 14 64.38 -26.89 9.06
N ILE A 15 65.10 -25.95 9.66
CA ILE A 15 65.27 -24.54 9.33
C ILE A 15 66.37 -24.45 8.28
N THR A 16 66.21 -23.62 7.24
CA THR A 16 67.32 -22.95 6.61
C THR A 16 66.96 -21.56 6.10
N THR A 17 67.68 -20.62 6.60
CA THR A 17 67.75 -19.21 6.24
C THR A 17 68.41 -18.97 4.90
N SER A 18 67.94 -18.02 4.15
CA SER A 18 68.83 -17.17 3.33
C SER A 18 68.17 -15.83 3.00
N HIS A 19 68.88 -14.79 3.41
CA HIS A 19 68.66 -13.39 3.02
C HIS A 19 68.97 -13.21 1.53
N VAL A 20 68.33 -12.20 0.95
CA VAL A 20 68.73 -11.24 -0.08
C VAL A 20 67.45 -10.72 -0.72
N SER A 21 67.10 -9.51 -0.76
CA SER A 21 67.60 -8.19 -1.06
C SER A 21 66.43 -7.24 -1.22
N CYS A 22 66.48 -6.11 -0.61
CA CYS A 22 65.63 -4.95 -0.87
C CYS A 22 65.77 -4.46 -2.31
N ARG A 23 64.69 -4.11 -2.96
CA ARG A 23 64.41 -2.86 -3.66
C ARG A 23 63.31 -3.05 -4.70
N PHE A 24 62.51 -1.98 -4.85
CA PHE A 24 61.39 -1.80 -5.79
C PHE A 24 60.03 -2.33 -5.29
N TYR A 25 59.31 -1.49 -4.52
CA TYR A 25 57.84 -1.29 -4.63
C TYR A 25 57.47 -0.04 -3.80
N GLU A 26 57.83 1.12 -4.32
CA GLU A 26 57.21 2.39 -3.94
C GLU A 26 56.76 3.06 -5.21
N GLU A 27 55.56 2.68 -5.71
CA GLU A 27 54.81 3.48 -6.72
C GLU A 27 53.51 2.80 -7.12
N ASN A 28 52.63 2.42 -6.18
CA ASN A 28 51.29 2.02 -6.56
C ASN A 28 50.23 2.17 -5.43
N GLU A 29 50.51 2.89 -4.35
CA GLU A 29 49.50 3.13 -3.32
C GLU A 29 48.69 4.42 -3.44
N LYS A 30 48.90 5.24 -4.48
CA LYS A 30 48.15 6.49 -4.66
C LYS A 30 46.89 6.38 -5.52
N ASN A 31 46.64 5.22 -6.18
CA ASN A 31 45.49 5.06 -7.05
C ASN A 31 44.38 4.13 -6.50
N SER A 32 44.55 3.54 -5.28
CA SER A 32 43.55 2.67 -4.71
C SER A 32 42.64 3.35 -3.67
N VAL A 33 43.02 4.52 -3.15
CA VAL A 33 42.24 5.28 -2.15
C VAL A 33 41.09 6.04 -2.84
N GLY A 34 41.35 6.62 -4.03
CA GLY A 34 40.34 7.38 -4.76
C GLY A 34 39.18 6.54 -5.36
N THR A 35 39.41 5.23 -5.55
CA THR A 35 38.36 4.32 -6.08
C THR A 35 37.50 3.67 -4.98
N LYS A 36 38.00 3.56 -3.76
CA LYS A 36 37.20 3.10 -2.61
C LYS A 36 36.28 4.20 -2.09
N GLU A 37 36.78 5.42 -1.91
CA GLU A 37 35.95 6.56 -1.49
C GLU A 37 34.85 6.89 -2.51
N LYS A 38 35.17 6.79 -3.82
CA LYS A 38 34.15 7.00 -4.86
C LYS A 38 33.12 5.88 -4.98
N LYS A 39 33.44 4.67 -4.49
CA LYS A 39 32.49 3.54 -4.40
C LYS A 39 31.65 3.57 -3.12
N GLU A 40 32.17 4.14 -2.03
CA GLU A 40 31.40 4.37 -0.80
C GLU A 40 30.48 5.60 -0.92
N GLU A 41 30.89 6.67 -1.60
CA GLU A 41 30.02 7.81 -1.91
C GLU A 41 28.87 7.46 -2.86
N LEU A 42 29.03 6.46 -3.75
CA LEU A 42 27.94 5.98 -4.62
C LEU A 42 27.01 4.97 -3.93
N SER A 43 27.34 4.49 -2.73
CA SER A 43 26.50 3.54 -1.98
C SER A 43 25.57 4.20 -0.94
N VAL A 44 25.61 5.51 -0.80
CA VAL A 44 24.73 6.32 0.07
C VAL A 44 23.90 7.31 -0.75
N ILE A 45 23.49 6.93 -1.97
CA ILE A 45 22.25 7.47 -2.51
C ILE A 45 21.17 6.70 -1.77
N ASN A 46 20.70 7.23 -0.64
CA ASN A 46 19.42 6.89 -0.08
C ASN A 46 18.41 7.12 -1.21
N GLU A 47 18.01 6.06 -1.92
CA GLU A 47 16.87 6.13 -2.81
C GLU A 47 15.71 6.59 -1.92
N LYS A 48 15.32 7.86 -2.05
CA LYS A 48 14.16 8.40 -1.36
C LYS A 48 13.02 7.45 -1.71
N LYS A 49 12.54 6.68 -0.73
CA LYS A 49 11.42 5.76 -0.94
C LYS A 49 10.26 6.57 -1.49
N PHE A 50 9.72 6.16 -2.63
CA PHE A 50 8.57 6.82 -3.26
C PHE A 50 7.44 6.97 -2.24
N ASN A 51 6.98 8.19 -2.03
CA ASN A 51 5.84 8.47 -1.18
C ASN A 51 4.57 8.42 -2.04
N PHE A 52 3.79 7.36 -1.86
CA PHE A 52 2.55 7.14 -2.59
C PHE A 52 1.31 7.76 -1.92
N LEU A 53 1.50 8.45 -0.80
CA LEU A 53 0.38 9.05 -0.08
C LEU A 53 -0.12 10.30 -0.82
N PRO A 54 -1.44 10.45 -0.94
CA PRO A 54 -2.02 11.68 -1.47
C PRO A 54 -1.86 12.84 -0.48
N ALA A 55 -2.06 14.06 -0.97
CA ALA A 55 -2.17 15.22 -0.09
C ALA A 55 -3.42 15.09 0.79
N ALA A 56 -3.29 15.37 2.09
CA ALA A 56 -4.42 15.36 3.02
C ALA A 56 -5.14 16.70 3.01
N THR A 57 -6.48 16.67 3.03
CA THR A 57 -7.33 17.86 3.11
C THR A 57 -7.74 18.18 4.55
N THR A 58 -7.75 17.18 5.45
CA THR A 58 -8.20 17.32 6.86
C THR A 58 -7.08 17.43 7.88
N ASN A 59 -5.85 17.12 7.51
CA ASN A 59 -4.65 17.11 8.35
C ASN A 59 -4.61 16.04 9.47
N GLN A 60 -5.56 15.11 9.55
CA GLN A 60 -5.52 13.98 10.51
C GLN A 60 -5.05 12.70 9.82
N ILE A 61 -3.73 12.58 9.66
CA ILE A 61 -3.11 11.38 9.06
C ILE A 61 -2.91 10.33 10.14
N ILE A 62 -3.41 9.13 9.88
CA ILE A 62 -3.31 7.97 10.77
C ILE A 62 -2.62 6.83 10.04
N THR A 63 -1.54 6.32 10.64
CA THR A 63 -0.77 5.21 10.10
C THR A 63 -1.05 3.92 10.85
N HIS A 64 -1.47 2.89 10.12
CA HIS A 64 -1.64 1.51 10.56
C HIS A 64 -0.55 0.62 9.97
N GLU A 65 -0.47 -0.64 10.39
CA GLU A 65 0.55 -1.58 9.86
C GLU A 65 0.40 -1.79 8.36
N GLY A 66 -0.81 -1.89 7.88
CA GLY A 66 -1.10 -2.25 6.49
C GLY A 66 -1.64 -1.12 5.61
N TYR A 67 -1.91 0.05 6.15
CA TYR A 67 -2.47 1.19 5.41
C TYR A 67 -2.28 2.51 6.15
N VAL A 68 -2.46 3.60 5.43
CA VAL A 68 -2.51 4.97 5.98
C VAL A 68 -3.83 5.58 5.56
N LEU A 69 -4.42 6.42 6.40
CA LEU A 69 -5.64 7.14 6.06
C LEU A 69 -5.58 8.61 6.47
N SER A 70 -6.39 9.43 5.83
CA SER A 70 -6.72 10.77 6.28
C SER A 70 -8.17 10.79 6.78
N TYR A 71 -8.37 11.12 8.05
CA TYR A 71 -9.68 11.05 8.70
C TYR A 71 -10.41 12.39 8.68
N SER A 72 -11.66 12.39 8.21
CA SER A 72 -12.56 13.54 8.27
C SER A 72 -13.45 13.45 9.52
N GLU A 73 -13.19 14.31 10.48
CA GLU A 73 -14.03 14.47 11.67
C GLU A 73 -15.46 14.90 11.32
N LYS A 74 -15.61 15.71 10.28
CA LYS A 74 -16.92 16.19 9.80
C LYS A 74 -17.80 15.04 9.29
N ASP A 75 -17.17 14.06 8.64
CA ASP A 75 -17.86 12.97 7.94
C ASP A 75 -17.80 11.65 8.67
N GLU A 76 -17.07 11.61 9.81
CA GLU A 76 -16.86 10.45 10.67
C GLU A 76 -16.35 9.20 9.91
N GLN A 77 -15.47 9.43 8.92
CA GLN A 77 -14.82 8.41 8.11
C GLN A 77 -13.57 8.94 7.42
N ALA A 78 -12.78 8.06 6.80
CA ALA A 78 -11.64 8.51 6.03
C ALA A 78 -12.06 9.19 4.72
N GLU A 79 -11.43 10.34 4.39
CA GLU A 79 -11.54 10.94 3.07
C GLU A 79 -10.78 10.13 2.02
N TRP A 80 -9.65 9.50 2.43
CA TRP A 80 -8.93 8.49 1.66
C TRP A 80 -8.24 7.47 2.57
N VAL A 81 -8.07 6.28 2.04
CA VAL A 81 -7.21 5.21 2.59
C VAL A 81 -6.23 4.80 1.51
N ALA A 82 -4.94 4.80 1.83
CA ALA A 82 -3.85 4.50 0.91
C ALA A 82 -3.02 3.31 1.39
N TYR A 83 -2.69 2.40 0.49
CA TYR A 83 -1.85 1.24 0.78
C TYR A 83 -1.15 0.70 -0.46
N GLU A 84 -0.02 0.05 -0.26
CA GLU A 84 0.61 -0.80 -1.27
C GLU A 84 0.04 -2.22 -1.13
N LEU A 85 -0.41 -2.82 -2.24
CA LEU A 85 -0.84 -4.22 -2.30
C LEU A 85 0.21 -5.02 -3.07
N LYS A 86 1.06 -5.74 -2.36
CA LYS A 86 2.13 -6.55 -2.93
C LYS A 86 1.63 -7.93 -3.34
N LYS A 87 2.17 -8.48 -4.42
CA LYS A 87 1.92 -9.86 -4.83
C LYS A 87 2.26 -10.87 -3.72
N SER A 88 3.36 -10.64 -2.99
CA SER A 88 3.78 -11.48 -1.87
C SER A 88 2.75 -11.53 -0.73
N GLU A 89 1.96 -10.48 -0.55
CA GLU A 89 0.92 -10.36 0.47
C GLU A 89 -0.38 -11.09 0.11
N LEU A 90 -0.52 -11.54 -1.14
CA LEU A 90 -1.70 -12.27 -1.61
C LEU A 90 -1.60 -13.79 -1.38
N ASN A 91 -0.41 -14.30 -1.04
CA ASN A 91 -0.14 -15.71 -0.78
C ASN A 91 -0.32 -16.03 0.72
N TYR A 92 -1.55 -16.11 1.19
CA TYR A 92 -1.87 -16.42 2.58
C TYR A 92 -2.95 -17.51 2.68
N ASN A 93 -3.00 -18.18 3.85
CA ASN A 93 -4.08 -19.11 4.16
C ASN A 93 -5.37 -18.33 4.49
N ARG A 94 -6.37 -18.39 3.62
CA ARG A 94 -7.63 -17.63 3.73
C ARG A 94 -8.42 -17.88 5.02
N ASN A 95 -8.18 -18.98 5.70
CA ASN A 95 -8.96 -19.41 6.88
C ASN A 95 -8.23 -19.19 8.21
N GLU A 96 -7.05 -18.55 8.20
CA GLU A 96 -6.19 -18.48 9.38
C GLU A 96 -6.70 -17.52 10.45
N PHE A 97 -7.36 -16.42 10.04
CA PHE A 97 -7.77 -15.39 10.99
C PHE A 97 -9.28 -15.35 11.19
N LYS A 98 -9.68 -15.44 12.47
CA LYS A 98 -11.07 -15.20 12.85
C LYS A 98 -11.38 -13.71 12.69
N ARG A 99 -12.51 -13.39 12.06
CA ARG A 99 -13.00 -12.01 11.90
C ARG A 99 -13.17 -11.35 13.26
N PRO A 100 -12.55 -10.20 13.55
CA PRO A 100 -12.76 -9.45 14.77
C PRO A 100 -14.08 -8.67 14.74
N PHE A 101 -14.43 -8.07 15.87
CA PHE A 101 -15.50 -7.07 15.92
C PHE A 101 -15.02 -5.74 15.37
N PHE A 102 -15.93 -4.94 14.83
CA PHE A 102 -15.65 -3.55 14.53
C PHE A 102 -15.57 -2.76 15.83
N ILE A 103 -14.54 -1.94 15.96
CA ILE A 103 -14.27 -1.08 17.11
C ILE A 103 -13.81 0.28 16.65
N GLU A 104 -13.96 1.28 17.50
CA GLU A 104 -13.38 2.59 17.28
C GLU A 104 -11.87 2.52 17.11
N ASP A 105 -11.32 3.39 16.26
CA ASP A 105 -9.88 3.47 16.02
C ASP A 105 -9.20 4.22 17.17
N PRO A 106 -8.32 3.57 17.95
CA PRO A 106 -7.65 4.20 19.07
C PRO A 106 -6.67 5.31 18.66
N LYS A 107 -6.35 5.43 17.38
CA LYS A 107 -5.44 6.46 16.85
C LYS A 107 -6.17 7.73 16.43
N VAL A 108 -7.50 7.70 16.25
CA VAL A 108 -8.31 8.89 16.03
C VAL A 108 -8.45 9.63 17.36
N LYS A 109 -7.98 10.89 17.43
CA LYS A 109 -7.88 11.65 18.70
C LYS A 109 -9.22 11.92 19.36
N THR A 110 -10.26 12.10 18.58
CA THR A 110 -11.62 12.38 19.01
C THR A 110 -12.48 11.13 19.18
N GLY A 111 -11.96 9.97 18.75
CA GLY A 111 -12.67 8.75 18.51
C GLY A 111 -13.14 8.66 17.06
N SER A 112 -13.18 7.48 16.46
CA SER A 112 -13.87 7.25 15.19
C SER A 112 -15.29 6.78 15.47
N ALA A 113 -16.18 6.89 14.49
CA ALA A 113 -17.60 6.55 14.64
C ALA A 113 -17.84 5.19 15.31
N ASP A 114 -18.70 5.15 16.34
CA ASP A 114 -19.11 3.89 16.97
C ASP A 114 -19.84 2.99 15.93
N TRP A 115 -19.47 1.73 15.87
CA TRP A 115 -20.12 0.74 14.99
C TRP A 115 -21.64 0.69 15.13
N LYS A 116 -22.19 1.17 16.24
CA LYS A 116 -23.64 1.23 16.51
C LYS A 116 -24.37 2.17 15.56
N ASN A 117 -23.71 3.16 14.97
CA ASN A 117 -24.30 4.02 13.94
C ASN A 117 -24.81 3.21 12.73
N TYR A 118 -24.17 2.10 12.42
CA TYR A 118 -24.55 1.21 11.32
C TYR A 118 -25.71 0.27 11.69
N ARG A 119 -26.05 0.14 12.97
CA ARG A 119 -27.08 -0.79 13.42
C ARG A 119 -28.47 -0.34 12.97
N ARG A 120 -29.13 -1.15 12.12
CA ARG A 120 -30.45 -0.84 11.54
C ARG A 120 -30.46 0.43 10.65
N SER A 121 -29.32 0.84 10.18
CA SER A 121 -29.21 1.98 9.26
C SER A 121 -29.63 1.64 7.83
N GLY A 122 -29.64 0.35 7.47
CA GLY A 122 -29.80 -0.10 6.08
C GLY A 122 -28.49 -0.13 5.29
N PHE A 123 -27.37 0.18 5.93
CA PHE A 123 -26.04 0.16 5.31
C PHE A 123 -25.12 -0.87 5.97
N ASP A 124 -24.26 -1.46 5.16
CA ASP A 124 -23.15 -2.29 5.59
C ASP A 124 -22.01 -1.43 6.15
N LYS A 125 -21.20 -2.04 6.98
CA LYS A 125 -19.88 -1.55 7.35
C LYS A 125 -18.89 -1.89 6.23
N GLY A 126 -18.88 -1.05 5.17
CA GLY A 126 -18.05 -1.25 4.00
C GLY A 126 -16.60 -0.85 4.25
N HIS A 127 -15.66 -1.74 3.94
CA HIS A 127 -14.24 -1.45 4.07
C HIS A 127 -13.74 -0.55 2.94
N LEU A 128 -12.86 0.39 3.26
CA LEU A 128 -12.08 1.13 2.28
C LEU A 128 -10.80 0.35 1.91
N CYS A 129 -9.92 0.05 2.89
CA CYS A 129 -8.89 -0.98 2.73
C CYS A 129 -9.51 -2.36 3.03
N PRO A 130 -9.66 -3.26 2.04
CA PRO A 130 -10.33 -4.53 2.25
C PRO A 130 -9.58 -5.44 3.22
N ALA A 131 -10.29 -6.08 4.14
CA ALA A 131 -9.72 -7.07 5.04
C ALA A 131 -9.03 -8.23 4.29
N GLY A 132 -9.54 -8.54 3.08
CA GLY A 132 -8.95 -9.54 2.18
C GLY A 132 -7.54 -9.19 1.69
N ASP A 133 -7.18 -7.91 1.65
CA ASP A 133 -5.88 -7.43 1.18
C ASP A 133 -4.82 -7.42 2.29
N ARG A 134 -5.21 -7.58 3.55
CA ARG A 134 -4.34 -7.47 4.74
C ARG A 134 -4.16 -8.78 5.52
N LYS A 135 -4.51 -9.92 4.95
CA LYS A 135 -4.42 -11.25 5.61
C LYS A 135 -3.00 -11.82 5.70
N PHE A 136 -2.00 -11.11 5.26
CA PHE A 136 -0.59 -11.51 5.41
C PHE A 136 -0.08 -11.34 6.86
N SER A 137 -0.72 -10.49 7.67
CA SER A 137 -0.44 -10.26 9.08
C SER A 137 -1.75 -10.23 9.86
N ARG A 138 -1.75 -10.81 11.07
CA ARG A 138 -2.92 -10.77 11.98
C ARG A 138 -3.22 -9.34 12.41
N GLU A 139 -2.21 -8.55 12.72
CA GLU A 139 -2.34 -7.16 13.16
C GLU A 139 -2.91 -6.32 12.02
N SER A 140 -2.29 -6.36 10.84
CA SER A 140 -2.77 -5.65 9.65
C SER A 140 -4.21 -6.03 9.28
N PHE A 141 -4.58 -7.33 9.38
CA PHE A 141 -5.96 -7.79 9.19
C PHE A 141 -6.90 -7.22 10.23
N ASN A 142 -6.54 -7.25 11.53
CA ASN A 142 -7.40 -6.77 12.59
C ASN A 142 -7.62 -5.26 12.51
N GLU A 143 -6.60 -4.49 12.17
CA GLU A 143 -6.70 -3.03 12.01
C GLU A 143 -7.69 -2.62 10.91
N THR A 144 -7.94 -3.46 9.89
CA THR A 144 -8.97 -3.12 8.88
C THR A 144 -10.38 -3.02 9.46
N PHE A 145 -10.64 -3.55 10.66
CA PHE A 145 -11.93 -3.48 11.34
C PHE A 145 -12.08 -2.28 12.28
N TYR A 146 -11.11 -1.36 12.29
CA TYR A 146 -11.31 -0.04 12.87
C TYR A 146 -12.33 0.75 12.06
N THR A 147 -13.24 1.43 12.75
CA THR A 147 -14.32 2.18 12.09
C THR A 147 -13.83 3.38 11.29
N SER A 148 -12.60 3.85 11.51
CA SER A 148 -11.93 4.83 10.66
C SER A 148 -11.69 4.35 9.22
N ASN A 149 -11.62 3.03 9.00
CA ASN A 149 -11.49 2.39 7.68
C ASN A 149 -12.85 1.99 7.07
N ILE A 150 -13.96 2.40 7.67
CA ILE A 150 -15.31 1.95 7.34
C ILE A 150 -16.14 3.11 6.83
N SER A 151 -16.90 2.88 5.76
CA SER A 151 -17.88 3.82 5.21
C SER A 151 -19.24 3.15 5.09
N PRO A 152 -20.36 3.89 5.21
CA PRO A 152 -21.69 3.33 4.93
C PRO A 152 -21.81 2.91 3.47
N GLN A 153 -21.99 1.61 3.23
CA GLN A 153 -22.17 1.07 1.89
C GLN A 153 -23.48 0.31 1.78
N ARG A 154 -24.19 0.49 0.67
CA ARG A 154 -25.36 -0.34 0.34
C ARG A 154 -24.90 -1.78 0.18
N HIS A 155 -25.69 -2.72 0.67
CA HIS A 155 -25.36 -4.14 0.63
C HIS A 155 -25.10 -4.64 -0.80
N ASP A 156 -25.99 -4.30 -1.72
CA ASP A 156 -25.90 -4.64 -3.14
C ASP A 156 -24.67 -4.06 -3.85
N PHE A 157 -24.30 -2.83 -3.51
CA PHE A 157 -23.06 -2.20 -3.98
C PHE A 157 -21.81 -2.91 -3.39
N ASN A 158 -21.79 -3.09 -2.07
CA ASN A 158 -20.65 -3.65 -1.33
C ASN A 158 -20.31 -5.09 -1.80
N GLU A 159 -21.30 -5.96 -1.87
CA GLU A 159 -21.11 -7.35 -2.34
C GLU A 159 -21.09 -7.48 -3.87
N GLY A 160 -21.61 -6.49 -4.60
CA GLY A 160 -21.73 -6.43 -6.05
C GLY A 160 -20.50 -5.81 -6.74
N VAL A 161 -20.73 -4.63 -7.36
CA VAL A 161 -19.73 -3.96 -8.20
C VAL A 161 -18.45 -3.62 -7.46
N TRP A 162 -18.53 -3.22 -6.17
CA TRP A 162 -17.37 -2.86 -5.38
C TRP A 162 -16.48 -4.06 -5.09
N ASN A 163 -17.06 -5.18 -4.64
CA ASN A 163 -16.33 -6.44 -4.46
C ASN A 163 -15.70 -6.94 -5.77
N ARG A 164 -16.38 -6.81 -6.91
CA ARG A 164 -15.80 -7.16 -8.23
C ARG A 164 -14.56 -6.31 -8.53
N LEU A 165 -14.60 -5.01 -8.22
CA LEU A 165 -13.45 -4.12 -8.40
C LEU A 165 -12.30 -4.51 -7.46
N GLU A 166 -12.54 -4.81 -6.19
CA GLU A 166 -11.53 -5.29 -5.25
C GLU A 166 -10.86 -6.58 -5.72
N GLN A 167 -11.65 -7.54 -6.23
CA GLN A 167 -11.09 -8.77 -6.80
C GLN A 167 -10.21 -8.48 -8.02
N LYS A 168 -10.59 -7.52 -8.85
CA LYS A 168 -9.80 -7.09 -10.01
C LYS A 168 -8.51 -6.39 -9.57
N VAL A 169 -8.53 -5.59 -8.52
CA VAL A 169 -7.34 -4.96 -7.92
C VAL A 169 -6.34 -6.03 -7.44
N ARG A 170 -6.80 -7.07 -6.73
CA ARG A 170 -5.95 -8.22 -6.33
C ARG A 170 -5.36 -8.96 -7.52
N TYR A 171 -6.15 -9.15 -8.58
CA TYR A 171 -5.66 -9.75 -9.83
C TYR A 171 -4.52 -8.92 -10.44
N TRP A 172 -4.66 -7.59 -10.49
CA TRP A 172 -3.61 -6.71 -11.00
C TRP A 172 -2.38 -6.70 -10.10
N ALA A 173 -2.54 -6.65 -8.78
CA ALA A 173 -1.42 -6.74 -7.86
C ALA A 173 -0.62 -8.04 -8.03
N ALA A 174 -1.31 -9.18 -8.24
CA ALA A 174 -0.67 -10.46 -8.55
C ALA A 174 0.05 -10.45 -9.90
N LYS A 175 -0.52 -9.77 -10.90
CA LYS A 175 -0.01 -9.72 -12.27
C LYS A 175 1.17 -8.78 -12.44
N TYR A 176 1.15 -7.63 -11.77
CA TYR A 176 2.13 -6.54 -11.90
C TYR A 176 3.12 -6.48 -10.75
N ASP A 177 3.20 -7.53 -9.93
CA ASP A 177 4.07 -7.70 -8.76
C ASP A 177 3.78 -6.76 -7.59
N GLY A 178 2.76 -5.96 -7.67
CA GLY A 178 2.25 -5.02 -6.67
C GLY A 178 1.64 -3.79 -7.31
N ILE A 179 0.80 -3.08 -6.57
CA ILE A 179 0.21 -1.80 -6.98
C ILE A 179 0.00 -0.91 -5.75
N TYR A 180 0.04 0.40 -5.94
CA TYR A 180 -0.42 1.36 -4.95
C TYR A 180 -1.91 1.63 -5.16
N VAL A 181 -2.65 1.72 -4.07
CA VAL A 181 -4.11 1.92 -4.06
C VAL A 181 -4.45 3.08 -3.17
N VAL A 182 -5.23 4.02 -3.69
CA VAL A 182 -5.90 5.05 -2.90
C VAL A 182 -7.40 4.94 -3.13
N THR A 183 -8.20 4.94 -2.07
CA THR A 183 -9.64 4.68 -2.14
C THR A 183 -10.40 5.48 -1.08
N GLY A 184 -11.62 5.89 -1.39
CA GLY A 184 -12.50 6.62 -0.48
C GLY A 184 -13.90 6.82 -1.03
N GLY A 185 -14.75 7.42 -0.22
CA GLY A 185 -16.01 8.00 -0.66
C GLY A 185 -15.82 9.44 -1.15
N ILE A 186 -16.67 9.91 -2.08
CA ILE A 186 -16.74 11.35 -2.37
C ILE A 186 -17.53 12.01 -1.24
N LEU A 187 -16.84 12.83 -0.44
CA LEU A 187 -17.39 13.52 0.73
C LEU A 187 -17.89 14.91 0.33
N ASP A 188 -18.92 14.94 -0.51
CA ASP A 188 -19.58 16.17 -0.95
C ASP A 188 -20.22 16.93 0.22
N GLU A 189 -20.55 18.20 0.01
CA GLU A 189 -21.36 18.93 0.97
C GLU A 189 -22.80 18.39 1.03
N ASN A 190 -23.43 18.44 2.21
CA ASN A 190 -24.82 18.07 2.46
C ASN A 190 -25.18 16.60 2.13
N LEU A 191 -24.27 15.67 2.38
CA LEU A 191 -24.55 14.24 2.33
C LEU A 191 -25.60 13.86 3.38
N LYS A 192 -26.38 12.81 3.08
CA LYS A 192 -27.19 12.13 4.11
C LYS A 192 -26.27 11.43 5.08
N THR A 193 -26.73 11.24 6.30
CA THR A 193 -25.95 10.62 7.37
C THR A 193 -26.68 9.42 7.99
N ILE A 194 -25.93 8.60 8.72
CA ILE A 194 -26.47 7.54 9.57
C ILE A 194 -26.03 7.73 11.03
N GLY A 195 -26.86 7.21 11.93
CA GLY A 195 -26.55 7.11 13.35
C GLY A 195 -26.64 8.43 14.10
N GLN A 196 -26.07 8.45 15.30
CA GLN A 196 -26.10 9.61 16.20
C GLN A 196 -24.88 10.52 16.01
N GLU A 197 -23.85 10.01 15.37
CA GLU A 197 -22.60 10.74 15.10
C GLU A 197 -22.55 11.26 13.66
N ASP A 198 -23.70 11.23 12.95
CA ASP A 198 -23.84 11.80 11.60
C ASP A 198 -22.83 11.29 10.57
N VAL A 199 -22.56 9.97 10.57
CA VAL A 199 -21.65 9.37 9.60
C VAL A 199 -22.15 9.57 8.19
N SER A 200 -21.42 10.30 7.36
CA SER A 200 -21.80 10.66 5.99
C SER A 200 -21.94 9.45 5.07
N ILE A 201 -22.96 9.48 4.18
CA ILE A 201 -23.22 8.45 3.16
C ILE A 201 -22.74 8.98 1.80
N PRO A 202 -21.59 8.54 1.28
CA PRO A 202 -21.11 8.97 -0.03
C PRO A 202 -22.05 8.56 -1.16
N ASN A 203 -22.26 9.44 -2.16
CA ASN A 203 -23.01 9.10 -3.37
C ASN A 203 -22.16 8.37 -4.41
N TYR A 204 -20.84 8.47 -4.31
CA TYR A 204 -19.85 7.80 -5.16
C TYR A 204 -18.68 7.31 -4.32
N PHE A 205 -18.07 6.22 -4.79
CA PHE A 205 -16.79 5.74 -4.27
C PHE A 205 -15.75 5.74 -5.38
N TYR A 206 -14.50 5.97 -5.01
CA TYR A 206 -13.40 5.98 -5.96
C TYR A 206 -12.28 5.00 -5.56
N LYS A 207 -11.53 4.56 -6.56
CA LYS A 207 -10.21 3.94 -6.42
C LYS A 207 -9.27 4.53 -7.45
N VAL A 208 -8.11 5.01 -7.01
CA VAL A 208 -7.00 5.42 -7.87
C VAL A 208 -5.87 4.44 -7.67
N LEU A 209 -5.38 3.85 -8.75
CA LEU A 209 -4.36 2.81 -8.74
C LEU A 209 -3.14 3.30 -9.52
N LEU A 210 -1.95 3.08 -8.95
CA LEU A 210 -0.67 3.33 -9.59
C LEU A 210 0.13 2.03 -9.63
N ASP A 211 0.55 1.62 -10.83
CA ASP A 211 1.53 0.56 -11.05
C ASP A 211 2.86 1.18 -11.48
N TYR A 212 3.95 0.70 -10.87
CA TYR A 212 5.31 1.13 -11.17
C TYR A 212 6.17 -0.09 -11.49
N ASP A 213 6.65 -0.17 -12.73
CA ASP A 213 7.56 -1.21 -13.17
C ASP A 213 8.80 -0.61 -13.82
N ASN A 214 9.97 -0.76 -13.18
CA ASN A 214 11.29 -0.40 -13.69
C ASN A 214 11.40 1.00 -14.36
N GLY A 215 10.77 2.02 -13.73
CA GLY A 215 10.76 3.40 -14.23
C GLY A 215 9.61 3.70 -15.20
N SER A 216 8.72 2.75 -15.45
CA SER A 216 7.48 2.94 -16.19
C SER A 216 6.31 3.02 -15.22
N TYR A 217 5.44 3.99 -15.41
CA TYR A 217 4.24 4.19 -14.60
C TYR A 217 2.99 3.99 -15.46
N LYS A 218 1.95 3.42 -14.87
CA LYS A 218 0.58 3.50 -15.40
C LYS A 218 -0.39 3.72 -14.26
N MET A 219 -1.40 4.53 -14.53
CA MET A 219 -2.40 4.93 -13.55
C MET A 219 -3.79 4.64 -14.10
N ILE A 220 -4.74 4.34 -13.22
CA ILE A 220 -6.15 4.18 -13.57
C ILE A 220 -7.00 4.62 -12.39
N ALA A 221 -8.06 5.34 -12.66
CA ALA A 221 -9.03 5.75 -11.66
C ALA A 221 -10.42 5.20 -11.99
N PHE A 222 -11.15 4.85 -10.94
CA PHE A 222 -12.54 4.42 -10.99
C PHE A 222 -13.39 5.37 -10.15
N LEU A 223 -14.53 5.75 -10.71
CA LEU A 223 -15.58 6.47 -10.00
C LEU A 223 -16.89 5.69 -10.14
N VAL A 224 -17.33 5.09 -9.05
CA VAL A 224 -18.45 4.16 -9.05
C VAL A 224 -19.62 4.77 -8.28
N PRO A 225 -20.81 4.94 -8.90
CA PRO A 225 -22.02 5.32 -8.18
C PRO A 225 -22.31 4.35 -7.03
N HIS A 226 -22.80 4.86 -5.91
CA HIS A 226 -23.12 4.06 -4.73
C HIS A 226 -24.44 3.28 -4.92
N GLU A 227 -24.48 2.45 -5.93
CA GLU A 227 -25.61 1.59 -6.31
C GLU A 227 -25.11 0.29 -6.92
N ASP A 228 -25.95 -0.73 -6.95
CA ASP A 228 -25.61 -2.00 -7.62
C ASP A 228 -25.47 -1.81 -9.13
N SER A 229 -24.57 -2.59 -9.73
CA SER A 229 -24.38 -2.54 -11.18
C SER A 229 -23.72 -3.80 -11.73
N GLU A 230 -24.30 -4.35 -12.77
CA GLU A 230 -23.73 -5.45 -13.58
C GLU A 230 -22.85 -4.94 -14.75
N ARG A 231 -22.70 -3.62 -14.90
CA ARG A 231 -21.87 -3.03 -15.96
C ARG A 231 -20.42 -3.52 -15.86
N PRO A 232 -19.72 -3.68 -17.01
CA PRO A 232 -18.29 -3.95 -17.02
C PRO A 232 -17.49 -2.89 -16.26
N LEU A 233 -16.48 -3.32 -15.48
CA LEU A 233 -15.70 -2.40 -14.63
C LEU A 233 -15.02 -1.26 -15.40
N TYR A 234 -14.62 -1.48 -16.65
CA TYR A 234 -14.00 -0.44 -17.48
C TYR A 234 -14.92 0.74 -17.80
N GLU A 235 -16.24 0.58 -17.66
CA GLU A 235 -17.21 1.68 -17.86
C GLU A 235 -17.25 2.67 -16.69
N PHE A 236 -16.63 2.35 -15.56
CA PHE A 236 -16.46 3.24 -14.42
C PHE A 236 -15.09 3.94 -14.42
N VAL A 237 -14.27 3.70 -15.44
CA VAL A 237 -12.96 4.35 -15.55
C VAL A 237 -13.14 5.81 -15.91
N VAL A 238 -12.48 6.66 -15.15
CA VAL A 238 -12.39 8.11 -15.35
C VAL A 238 -10.93 8.54 -15.35
N THR A 239 -10.64 9.80 -15.64
CA THR A 239 -9.32 10.39 -15.43
C THR A 239 -9.08 10.61 -13.94
N VAL A 240 -7.80 10.63 -13.50
CA VAL A 240 -7.47 11.00 -12.11
C VAL A 240 -7.86 12.45 -11.88
N ASP A 241 -7.60 13.37 -12.82
CA ASP A 241 -8.07 14.77 -12.80
C ASP A 241 -9.57 14.91 -12.44
N GLU A 242 -10.43 13.98 -12.91
CA GLU A 242 -11.86 14.02 -12.57
C GLU A 242 -12.11 13.66 -11.10
N VAL A 243 -11.35 12.69 -10.54
CA VAL A 243 -11.45 12.34 -9.13
C VAL A 243 -10.91 13.45 -8.27
N GLU A 244 -9.77 14.04 -8.61
CA GLU A 244 -9.16 15.18 -7.92
C GLU A 244 -10.08 16.40 -7.87
N LYS A 245 -10.69 16.72 -9.01
CA LYS A 245 -11.68 17.80 -9.08
C LYS A 245 -12.85 17.61 -8.13
N ARG A 246 -13.27 16.36 -7.87
CA ARG A 246 -14.39 16.05 -6.99
C ARG A 246 -13.99 15.98 -5.53
N THR A 247 -12.77 15.52 -5.24
CA THR A 247 -12.30 15.32 -3.87
C THR A 247 -11.50 16.51 -3.32
N GLY A 248 -10.87 17.30 -4.19
CA GLY A 248 -9.86 18.27 -3.83
C GLY A 248 -8.54 17.63 -3.35
N ILE A 249 -8.38 16.33 -3.54
CA ILE A 249 -7.20 15.55 -3.15
C ILE A 249 -6.27 15.44 -4.35
N ASP A 250 -5.01 15.72 -4.14
CA ASP A 250 -3.93 15.53 -5.09
C ASP A 250 -3.33 14.13 -4.88
N PHE A 251 -3.41 13.26 -5.91
CA PHE A 251 -2.99 11.85 -5.83
C PHE A 251 -1.57 11.67 -6.34
N PHE A 252 -0.72 11.03 -5.53
CA PHE A 252 0.67 10.72 -5.86
C PHE A 252 1.58 11.92 -6.13
N PRO A 253 1.52 12.98 -5.32
CA PRO A 253 2.25 14.25 -5.54
C PRO A 253 3.78 14.13 -5.50
N ASP A 254 4.34 12.96 -5.19
CA ASP A 254 5.79 12.68 -5.24
C ASP A 254 6.24 12.25 -6.66
N LEU A 255 5.30 12.12 -7.60
CA LEU A 255 5.62 11.94 -9.02
C LEU A 255 6.21 13.23 -9.60
N ASN A 256 7.02 13.08 -10.65
CA ASN A 256 7.50 14.24 -11.40
C ASN A 256 6.31 14.89 -12.14
N ASP A 257 6.14 16.22 -12.04
CA ASP A 257 5.02 17.00 -12.58
C ASP A 257 4.65 16.63 -14.02
N LYS A 258 5.66 16.39 -14.90
CA LYS A 258 5.40 16.00 -16.29
C LYS A 258 4.79 14.59 -16.39
N THR A 259 5.27 13.66 -15.58
CA THR A 259 4.78 12.27 -15.54
C THR A 259 3.37 12.26 -14.97
N GLU A 260 3.16 12.92 -13.84
CA GLU A 260 1.89 13.10 -13.16
C GLU A 260 0.83 13.65 -14.10
N THR A 261 1.05 14.84 -14.70
CA THR A 261 0.12 15.46 -15.66
C THR A 261 -0.28 14.55 -16.83
N ILE A 262 0.63 13.69 -17.31
CA ILE A 262 0.34 12.76 -18.41
C ILE A 262 -0.54 11.60 -17.90
N LEU A 263 -0.23 11.07 -16.72
CA LEU A 263 -0.94 9.93 -16.14
C LEU A 263 -2.35 10.31 -15.70
N GLU A 264 -2.52 11.45 -15.08
CA GLU A 264 -3.80 11.93 -14.52
C GLU A 264 -4.85 12.23 -15.60
N LYS A 265 -4.41 12.74 -16.75
CA LYS A 265 -5.29 13.00 -17.91
C LYS A 265 -5.67 11.75 -18.69
N ASN A 266 -5.00 10.63 -18.40
CA ASN A 266 -5.18 9.40 -19.14
C ASN A 266 -6.27 8.52 -18.50
N SER A 267 -7.21 8.06 -19.31
CA SER A 267 -8.22 7.06 -18.93
C SER A 267 -8.13 5.78 -19.78
N ASP A 268 -6.94 5.48 -20.32
CA ASP A 268 -6.74 4.29 -21.15
C ASP A 268 -6.72 3.01 -20.30
N TYR A 269 -7.92 2.46 -20.12
CA TYR A 269 -8.10 1.18 -19.45
C TYR A 269 -7.50 -0.03 -20.20
N LYS A 270 -7.15 0.10 -21.49
CA LYS A 270 -6.65 -1.01 -22.32
C LYS A 270 -5.24 -1.43 -21.92
N SER A 271 -4.48 -0.54 -21.31
CA SER A 271 -3.17 -0.86 -20.69
C SER A 271 -3.31 -1.77 -19.45
N TRP A 272 -4.51 -1.88 -18.89
CA TRP A 272 -4.86 -2.73 -17.76
C TRP A 272 -5.59 -4.00 -18.22
N SER A 273 -5.25 -5.14 -17.65
CA SER A 273 -5.81 -6.45 -18.04
C SER A 273 -7.19 -6.66 -17.44
N PHE A 274 -8.24 -6.34 -18.18
CA PHE A 274 -9.63 -6.59 -17.74
C PHE A 274 -10.14 -8.01 -18.07
N LYS A 275 -9.46 -8.74 -18.96
CA LYS A 275 -9.76 -10.13 -19.34
C LYS A 275 -9.25 -11.11 -18.32
#